data_7e0ce934a15a9c463f6f1a554aab1861
#
_entry.id   7e0ce934a15a9c463f6f1a554aab1861
#
_cell.length_a   1.000
_cell.length_b   1.000
_cell.length_c   1.000
_cell.angle_alpha   90.00
_cell.angle_beta   90.00
_cell.angle_gamma   90.00
#
_symmetry.space_group_name_H-M   'P 1'
#
loop_
_entity.id
_entity.type
_entity.pdbx_description
1 polymer ?
#
loop_
_entity_poly.entity_id
_entity_poly.type
_entity_poly.pdbx_seq_one_letter_code
_entity_poly.pdbx_strand_id
1 'polypeptide(L)'
;MKCKKLLGYYNSLLTQNSFEPVPCPDRFGPEGSCWKLSPEIGEGYYWVYARKDLFDIKIHDFFFHEDFYLDLDIPEGVSIHHYDSISGEELDPYRRLSVGDIETIIGGRQRYRAIIHKRIPVRSVGIEITPAYYEDCLLYTSPSPRDRQKS
;
A
#
# COMPACT_ATOMS: atom_id res chain seq x y z
N MET A 1 7.94 -18.67 4.72
CA MET A 1 6.58 -18.37 5.13
C MET A 1 6.25 -16.90 5.09
N LYS A 2 7.11 -16.07 5.61
CA LYS A 2 6.87 -14.64 5.71
C LYS A 2 6.75 -13.94 4.36
N CYS A 3 7.59 -14.35 3.39
CA CYS A 3 7.48 -13.85 2.02
C CYS A 3 6.11 -14.15 1.42
N LYS A 4 5.60 -15.35 1.71
CA LYS A 4 4.27 -15.75 1.26
C LYS A 4 3.16 -14.94 1.91
N LYS A 5 3.35 -14.52 3.16
CA LYS A 5 2.34 -13.70 3.83
C LYS A 5 2.12 -12.38 3.14
N LEU A 6 3.19 -11.69 2.79
CA LEU A 6 3.09 -10.40 2.13
C LEU A 6 2.53 -10.53 0.73
N LEU A 7 3.05 -11.46 -0.07
CA LEU A 7 2.54 -11.70 -1.42
C LEU A 7 1.11 -12.21 -1.39
N GLY A 8 0.78 -13.11 -0.46
CA GLY A 8 -0.57 -13.63 -0.29
C GLY A 8 -1.56 -12.55 0.07
N TYR A 9 -1.16 -11.60 0.91
CA TYR A 9 -1.98 -10.45 1.25
C TYR A 9 -2.34 -9.63 0.00
N TYR A 10 -1.35 -9.31 -0.83
CA TYR A 10 -1.61 -8.55 -2.05
C TYR A 10 -2.44 -9.33 -3.06
N ASN A 11 -2.21 -10.63 -3.20
CA ASN A 11 -3.03 -11.45 -4.07
C ASN A 11 -4.51 -11.38 -3.66
N SER A 12 -4.78 -11.52 -2.37
CA SER A 12 -6.15 -11.44 -1.86
C SER A 12 -6.73 -10.04 -1.99
N LEU A 13 -5.99 -9.04 -1.55
CA LEU A 13 -6.42 -7.65 -1.58
C LEU A 13 -6.80 -7.22 -3.01
N LEU A 14 -5.91 -7.48 -3.95
CA LEU A 14 -6.10 -7.00 -5.31
C LEU A 14 -7.20 -7.76 -6.02
N THR A 15 -7.26 -9.08 -5.83
CA THR A 15 -8.35 -9.87 -6.41
C THR A 15 -9.71 -9.43 -5.88
N GLN A 16 -9.83 -9.19 -4.59
CA GLN A 16 -11.09 -8.75 -3.97
C GLN A 16 -11.50 -7.34 -4.43
N ASN A 17 -10.55 -6.53 -4.85
CA ASN A 17 -10.82 -5.17 -5.29
C ASN A 17 -10.76 -5.01 -6.81
N SER A 18 -11.04 -6.09 -7.53
CA SER A 18 -11.25 -6.08 -8.98
C SER A 18 -9.99 -5.82 -9.80
N PHE A 19 -8.83 -6.14 -9.27
CA PHE A 19 -7.58 -6.17 -10.02
C PHE A 19 -7.24 -7.60 -10.41
N GLU A 20 -6.62 -7.76 -11.57
CA GLU A 20 -6.14 -9.05 -12.03
C GLU A 20 -4.67 -8.96 -12.45
N PRO A 21 -3.89 -10.03 -12.25
CA PRO A 21 -2.48 -10.03 -12.60
C PRO A 21 -2.29 -9.95 -14.10
N VAL A 22 -1.35 -9.12 -14.52
CA VAL A 22 -1.01 -8.93 -15.95
C VAL A 22 0.50 -8.82 -16.09
N PRO A 23 1.05 -9.01 -17.30
CA PRO A 23 2.45 -8.69 -17.56
C PRO A 23 2.70 -7.21 -17.31
N CYS A 24 3.85 -6.89 -16.69
CA CYS A 24 4.17 -5.49 -16.38
C CYS A 24 4.46 -4.71 -17.66
N PRO A 25 3.82 -3.54 -17.84
CA PRO A 25 4.27 -2.59 -18.85
C PRO A 25 5.72 -2.18 -18.63
N ASP A 26 6.41 -1.85 -19.72
CA ASP A 26 7.85 -1.52 -19.67
C ASP A 26 8.17 -0.39 -18.70
N ARG A 27 7.27 0.57 -18.53
CA ARG A 27 7.49 1.70 -17.64
C ARG A 27 7.67 1.33 -16.16
N PHE A 28 7.24 0.13 -15.77
CA PHE A 28 7.43 -0.36 -14.40
C PHE A 28 8.72 -1.15 -14.23
N GLY A 29 9.46 -1.38 -15.32
CA GLY A 29 10.70 -2.14 -15.26
C GLY A 29 10.47 -3.65 -15.14
N PRO A 30 11.57 -4.41 -15.02
CA PRO A 30 11.50 -5.88 -15.01
C PRO A 30 11.14 -6.49 -13.65
N GLU A 31 11.24 -5.71 -12.58
CA GLU A 31 10.99 -6.21 -11.23
C GLU A 31 9.55 -5.99 -10.80
N GLY A 32 9.10 -6.79 -9.84
CA GLY A 32 7.79 -6.62 -9.25
C GLY A 32 6.69 -7.32 -10.02
N SER A 33 5.46 -7.07 -9.59
CA SER A 33 4.24 -7.65 -10.15
C SER A 33 3.27 -6.55 -10.51
N CYS A 34 2.61 -6.69 -11.65
CA CYS A 34 1.60 -5.73 -12.10
C CYS A 34 0.22 -6.33 -12.05
N TRP A 35 -0.74 -5.48 -11.69
CA TRP A 35 -2.15 -5.81 -11.63
C TRP A 35 -2.91 -4.73 -12.38
N LYS A 36 -3.89 -5.14 -13.16
CA LYS A 36 -4.70 -4.22 -13.94
C LYS A 36 -6.11 -4.18 -13.37
N LEU A 37 -6.65 -2.97 -13.22
CA LEU A 37 -8.02 -2.80 -12.79
C LEU A 37 -8.98 -3.33 -13.85
N SER A 38 -10.02 -4.06 -13.43
CA SER A 38 -11.04 -4.55 -14.34
C SER A 38 -11.66 -3.40 -15.13
N PRO A 39 -11.78 -3.52 -16.47
CA PRO A 39 -12.34 -2.43 -17.30
C PRO A 39 -13.72 -1.97 -16.90
N GLU A 40 -14.50 -2.84 -16.26
CA GLU A 40 -15.85 -2.49 -15.77
C GLU A 40 -15.80 -1.54 -14.58
N ILE A 41 -14.70 -1.60 -13.81
CA ILE A 41 -14.55 -0.84 -12.57
C ILE A 41 -13.76 0.44 -12.79
N GLY A 42 -12.78 0.41 -13.69
CA GLY A 42 -11.96 1.57 -13.96
C GLY A 42 -10.86 1.27 -14.95
N GLU A 43 -9.76 2.01 -14.87
CA GLU A 43 -8.59 1.81 -15.72
C GLU A 43 -7.32 2.02 -14.92
N GLY A 44 -6.25 1.33 -15.32
CA GLY A 44 -4.93 1.56 -14.79
C GLY A 44 -4.35 0.37 -14.07
N TYR A 45 -3.27 0.64 -13.34
CA TYR A 45 -2.40 -0.40 -12.82
C TYR A 45 -2.06 -0.19 -11.36
N TYR A 46 -1.77 -1.32 -10.72
CA TYR A 46 -1.21 -1.40 -9.38
C TYR A 46 0.06 -2.23 -9.51
N TRP A 47 1.21 -1.66 -9.17
CA TRP A 47 2.49 -2.36 -9.22
C TRP A 47 2.99 -2.53 -7.79
N VAL A 48 3.53 -3.70 -7.49
CA VAL A 48 4.10 -4.00 -6.18
C VAL A 48 5.37 -4.82 -6.32
N TYR A 49 6.38 -4.44 -5.58
CA TYR A 49 7.61 -5.20 -5.40
C TYR A 49 7.76 -5.51 -3.92
N ALA A 50 7.74 -6.79 -3.58
CA ALA A 50 7.90 -7.23 -2.20
C ALA A 50 9.27 -7.88 -2.05
N ARG A 51 10.04 -7.41 -1.09
CA ARG A 51 11.32 -8.04 -0.76
C ARG A 51 11.12 -8.94 0.44
N LYS A 52 10.99 -10.25 0.17
CA LYS A 52 10.67 -11.25 1.19
C LYS A 52 9.45 -10.79 1.98
N ASP A 53 9.45 -10.97 3.29
CA ASP A 53 8.39 -10.47 4.15
C ASP A 53 8.85 -9.25 4.97
N LEU A 54 9.81 -8.50 4.44
CA LEU A 54 10.41 -7.38 5.15
C LEU A 54 9.75 -6.05 4.78
N PHE A 55 9.64 -5.78 3.50
CA PHE A 55 9.02 -4.54 3.02
C PHE A 55 8.51 -4.72 1.60
N ASP A 56 7.68 -3.79 1.18
CA ASP A 56 7.32 -3.65 -0.22
C ASP A 56 7.37 -2.19 -0.66
N ILE A 57 7.42 -2.03 -1.98
CA ILE A 57 7.26 -0.74 -2.63
C ILE A 57 6.10 -0.91 -3.58
N LYS A 58 5.19 0.06 -3.62
CA LYS A 58 4.03 -0.02 -4.50
C LYS A 58 3.78 1.30 -5.21
N ILE A 59 3.25 1.17 -6.41
CA ILE A 59 2.87 2.31 -7.24
C ILE A 59 1.41 2.13 -7.62
N HIS A 60 0.63 3.15 -7.37
CA HIS A 60 -0.75 3.23 -7.81
C HIS A 60 -0.83 4.18 -9.00
N ASP A 61 -1.48 3.73 -10.07
CA ASP A 61 -1.73 4.57 -11.24
C ASP A 61 -3.01 4.09 -11.91
N PHE A 62 -4.14 4.45 -11.32
CA PHE A 62 -5.45 4.01 -11.80
C PHE A 62 -6.52 5.02 -11.40
N PHE A 63 -7.72 4.87 -11.99
CA PHE A 63 -8.91 5.59 -11.55
C PHE A 63 -10.13 4.69 -11.63
N PHE A 64 -11.14 5.01 -10.86
CA PHE A 64 -12.42 4.29 -10.85
C PHE A 64 -13.45 5.03 -11.69
N HIS A 65 -14.33 4.29 -12.37
CA HIS A 65 -15.43 4.88 -13.13
C HIS A 65 -16.47 5.51 -12.21
N GLU A 66 -16.70 4.90 -11.05
CA GLU A 66 -17.65 5.35 -10.03
C GLU A 66 -16.93 5.44 -8.69
N ASP A 67 -17.54 6.14 -7.73
CA ASP A 67 -16.99 6.19 -6.37
C ASP A 67 -16.76 4.78 -5.85
N PHE A 68 -15.62 4.55 -5.25
CA PHE A 68 -15.22 3.22 -4.81
C PHE A 68 -15.03 3.19 -3.30
N TYR A 69 -15.76 2.29 -2.64
CA TYR A 69 -15.65 2.09 -1.21
C TYR A 69 -14.59 1.04 -0.90
N LEU A 70 -13.60 1.44 -0.11
CA LEU A 70 -12.57 0.54 0.39
C LEU A 70 -12.88 0.17 1.84
N ASP A 71 -12.73 -1.11 2.15
CA ASP A 71 -12.83 -1.62 3.51
C ASP A 71 -11.79 -2.73 3.65
N LEU A 72 -10.64 -2.37 4.20
CA LEU A 72 -9.46 -3.21 4.20
C LEU A 72 -9.04 -3.58 5.61
N ASP A 73 -8.59 -4.81 5.75
CA ASP A 73 -7.92 -5.27 6.95
C ASP A 73 -6.41 -5.17 6.70
N ILE A 74 -5.80 -4.08 7.17
CA ILE A 74 -4.38 -3.83 6.94
C ILE A 74 -3.57 -4.60 7.98
N PRO A 75 -2.66 -5.47 7.55
CA PRO A 75 -1.85 -6.26 8.49
C PRO A 75 -0.93 -5.36 9.32
N GLU A 76 -0.49 -5.89 10.44
CA GLU A 76 0.44 -5.19 11.32
C GLU A 76 1.67 -4.74 10.53
N GLY A 77 2.08 -3.50 10.75
CA GLY A 77 3.18 -2.87 10.04
C GLY A 77 2.98 -1.38 9.92
N VAL A 78 3.85 -0.72 9.19
CA VAL A 78 3.76 0.71 8.91
C VAL A 78 3.76 0.92 7.40
N SER A 79 2.75 1.61 6.92
CA SER A 79 2.65 2.00 5.51
C SER A 79 2.80 3.50 5.40
N ILE A 80 3.58 3.96 4.43
CA ILE A 80 3.78 5.37 4.14
C ILE A 80 3.49 5.59 2.67
N HIS A 81 2.61 6.52 2.37
CA HIS A 81 2.19 6.85 1.00
C HIS A 81 2.35 8.33 0.73
N HIS A 82 2.80 8.65 -0.48
CA HIS A 82 2.80 10.00 -1.00
C HIS A 82 1.90 10.05 -2.23
N TYR A 83 0.96 10.99 -2.23
CA TYR A 83 -0.03 11.12 -3.31
C TYR A 83 0.31 12.26 -4.25
N ASP A 84 0.51 11.92 -5.53
CA ASP A 84 0.61 12.90 -6.60
C ASP A 84 -0.77 13.27 -7.15
N SER A 85 -1.74 12.37 -7.01
CA SER A 85 -3.13 12.60 -7.40
C SER A 85 -4.02 11.71 -6.57
N ILE A 86 -5.05 12.29 -5.98
CA ILE A 86 -6.04 11.57 -5.19
C ILE A 86 -7.24 12.47 -4.94
N SER A 87 -8.43 11.89 -4.85
CA SER A 87 -9.59 12.56 -4.29
C SER A 87 -10.42 11.52 -3.55
N GLY A 88 -10.73 11.80 -2.30
CA GLY A 88 -11.47 10.88 -1.48
C GLY A 88 -11.44 11.27 -0.02
N GLU A 89 -12.04 10.42 0.81
CA GLU A 89 -12.05 10.58 2.26
C GLU A 89 -11.77 9.25 2.94
N GLU A 90 -11.01 9.32 4.01
CA GLU A 90 -10.93 8.22 4.96
C GLU A 90 -12.06 8.35 5.97
N LEU A 91 -12.51 7.24 6.50
CA LEU A 91 -13.60 7.17 7.47
C LEU A 91 -13.09 6.59 8.79
N ASP A 92 -13.68 7.06 9.90
CA ASP A 92 -13.46 6.52 11.25
C ASP A 92 -11.99 6.55 11.71
N PRO A 93 -11.37 7.72 11.87
CA PRO A 93 -11.98 9.05 11.80
C PRO A 93 -12.01 9.61 10.38
N TYR A 94 -12.90 10.53 10.14
CA TYR A 94 -12.99 11.22 8.86
C TYR A 94 -11.73 12.05 8.60
N ARG A 95 -11.16 11.90 7.41
CA ARG A 95 -10.05 12.73 6.96
C ARG A 95 -10.09 12.82 5.44
N ARG A 96 -10.00 14.02 4.93
CA ARG A 96 -9.92 14.23 3.49
C ARG A 96 -8.54 13.86 2.97
N LEU A 97 -8.51 13.11 1.87
CA LEU A 97 -7.27 12.79 1.17
C LEU A 97 -6.93 13.92 0.20
N SER A 98 -5.69 14.35 0.19
CA SER A 98 -5.25 15.51 -0.60
C SER A 98 -3.94 15.25 -1.32
N VAL A 99 -3.80 15.89 -2.49
CA VAL A 99 -2.56 15.85 -3.27
C VAL A 99 -1.40 16.43 -2.45
N GLY A 100 -0.26 15.77 -2.50
CA GLY A 100 0.92 16.19 -1.77
C GLY A 100 0.99 15.66 -0.35
N ASP A 101 -0.08 15.05 0.16
CA ASP A 101 -0.06 14.46 1.49
C ASP A 101 0.91 13.30 1.56
N ILE A 102 1.55 13.20 2.71
CA ILE A 102 2.28 11.99 3.10
C ILE A 102 1.44 11.36 4.20
N GLU A 103 0.91 10.18 3.89
CA GLU A 103 0.06 9.47 4.83
C GLU A 103 0.82 8.31 5.46
N THR A 104 0.73 8.20 6.78
CA THR A 104 1.30 7.07 7.51
C THR A 104 0.16 6.29 8.15
N ILE A 105 0.10 4.99 7.85
CA ILE A 105 -0.91 4.09 8.40
C ILE A 105 -0.21 3.03 9.23
N ILE A 106 -0.64 2.88 10.48
CA ILE A 106 -0.17 1.79 11.34
C ILE A 106 -1.22 0.70 11.29
N GLY A 107 -0.88 -0.41 10.65
CA GLY A 107 -1.78 -1.54 10.49
C GLY A 107 -1.93 -2.40 11.74
N GLY A 108 -2.87 -3.35 11.68
CA GLY A 108 -3.11 -4.29 12.77
C GLY A 108 -3.98 -3.74 13.90
N ARG A 109 -4.51 -2.53 13.75
CA ARG A 109 -5.32 -1.89 14.79
C ARG A 109 -6.81 -1.94 14.50
N GLN A 110 -7.22 -1.26 13.45
CA GLN A 110 -8.61 -1.21 13.04
C GLN A 110 -8.70 -1.29 11.53
N ARG A 111 -9.90 -1.55 11.02
CA ARG A 111 -10.09 -1.61 9.59
C ARG A 111 -9.87 -0.24 8.97
N TYR A 112 -9.26 -0.24 7.79
CA TYR A 112 -9.09 0.96 6.98
C TYR A 112 -10.30 1.07 6.06
N ARG A 113 -11.05 2.17 6.17
CA ARG A 113 -12.18 2.45 5.32
C ARG A 113 -12.03 3.79 4.64
N ALA A 114 -12.36 3.84 3.36
CA ALA A 114 -12.23 5.06 2.58
C ALA A 114 -13.18 5.03 1.40
N ILE A 115 -13.53 6.22 0.92
CA ILE A 115 -14.25 6.40 -0.33
C ILE A 115 -13.31 7.11 -1.28
N ILE A 116 -13.04 6.50 -2.43
CA ILE A 116 -12.21 7.08 -3.48
C ILE A 116 -13.16 7.63 -4.55
N HIS A 117 -13.01 8.91 -4.87
CA HIS A 117 -13.93 9.57 -5.80
C HIS A 117 -13.67 9.14 -7.24
N LYS A 118 -14.76 9.02 -7.98
CA LYS A 118 -14.75 8.59 -9.37
C LYS A 118 -13.94 9.51 -10.26
N ARG A 119 -13.31 8.92 -11.27
CA ARG A 119 -12.66 9.60 -12.40
C ARG A 119 -11.48 10.49 -12.06
N ILE A 120 -11.09 10.57 -10.80
CA ILE A 120 -9.88 11.27 -10.40
C ILE A 120 -8.76 10.24 -10.26
N PRO A 121 -7.66 10.39 -10.99
CA PRO A 121 -6.58 9.42 -10.90
C PRO A 121 -6.04 9.28 -9.48
N VAL A 122 -5.80 8.03 -9.10
CA VAL A 122 -5.05 7.71 -7.90
C VAL A 122 -3.62 7.44 -8.35
N ARG A 123 -2.73 8.37 -8.05
CA ARG A 123 -1.30 8.24 -8.34
C ARG A 123 -0.54 8.40 -7.05
N SER A 124 0.15 7.35 -6.66
CA SER A 124 0.90 7.38 -5.42
C SER A 124 2.08 6.43 -5.48
N VAL A 125 3.05 6.71 -4.63
CA VAL A 125 4.14 5.80 -4.32
C VAL A 125 4.06 5.53 -2.84
N GLY A 126 4.18 4.26 -2.46
CA GLY A 126 4.14 3.87 -1.06
C GLY A 126 5.15 2.81 -0.73
N ILE A 127 5.45 2.72 0.55
CA ILE A 127 6.24 1.62 1.10
C ILE A 127 5.48 1.05 2.28
N GLU A 128 5.69 -0.24 2.51
CA GLU A 128 5.17 -0.91 3.70
C GLU A 128 6.31 -1.65 4.37
N ILE A 129 6.41 -1.49 5.68
CA ILE A 129 7.44 -2.11 6.50
C ILE A 129 6.75 -3.05 7.47
N THR A 130 7.17 -4.31 7.46
CA THR A 130 6.57 -5.34 8.31
C THR A 130 7.23 -5.40 9.69
N PRO A 131 6.57 -6.03 10.68
CA PRO A 131 7.21 -6.27 11.98
C PRO A 131 8.52 -7.06 11.87
N ALA A 132 8.61 -7.97 10.91
CA ALA A 132 9.85 -8.72 10.68
C ALA A 132 11.01 -7.79 10.36
N TYR A 133 10.75 -6.71 9.62
CA TYR A 133 11.77 -5.72 9.32
C TYR A 133 12.23 -4.98 10.58
N TYR A 134 11.30 -4.55 11.44
CA TYR A 134 11.69 -3.89 12.69
C TYR A 134 12.54 -4.81 13.56
N GLU A 135 12.10 -6.06 13.71
CA GLU A 135 12.74 -7.00 14.61
C GLU A 135 14.09 -7.45 14.08
N ASP A 136 14.15 -7.81 12.79
CA ASP A 136 15.32 -8.45 12.22
C ASP A 136 16.34 -7.45 11.66
N CYS A 137 15.92 -6.25 11.29
CA CYS A 137 16.80 -5.28 10.65
C CYS A 137 17.01 -4.02 11.49
N LEU A 138 15.92 -3.36 11.91
CA LEU A 138 16.03 -2.09 12.62
C LEU A 138 16.54 -2.24 14.03
N LEU A 139 16.12 -3.27 14.74
CA LEU A 139 16.57 -3.48 16.12
C LEU A 139 18.05 -3.82 16.21
N TYR A 140 18.58 -4.55 15.24
CA TYR A 140 20.00 -4.89 15.20
C TYR A 140 20.90 -3.75 14.76
N THR A 141 20.37 -2.79 14.03
CA THR A 141 21.15 -1.64 13.53
C THR A 141 21.01 -0.40 14.41
N SER A 142 19.99 -0.37 15.26
CA SER A 142 19.76 0.76 16.17
C SER A 142 20.61 0.61 17.44
N PRO A 143 21.02 1.72 18.09
CA PRO A 143 21.62 1.64 19.43
C PRO A 143 20.70 0.92 20.39
N SER A 144 21.25 0.17 21.31
CA SER A 144 20.46 -0.47 22.35
C SER A 144 19.77 0.58 23.21
N PRO A 145 18.67 0.24 23.90
CA PRO A 145 18.06 1.16 24.85
C PRO A 145 19.04 1.69 25.90
N ARG A 146 19.96 0.86 26.31
CA ARG A 146 20.99 1.25 27.26
C ARG A 146 21.92 2.32 26.70
N ASP A 147 22.34 2.19 25.44
CA ASP A 147 23.18 3.17 24.79
C ASP A 147 22.45 4.47 24.58
N ARG A 148 21.16 4.41 24.23
CA ARG A 148 20.34 5.60 24.09
C ARG A 148 20.15 6.35 25.39
N GLN A 149 20.08 5.64 26.51
CA GLN A 149 19.96 6.27 27.83
C GLN A 149 21.20 7.02 28.26
N LYS A 150 22.36 6.60 27.77
CA LYS A 150 23.63 7.27 28.10
C LYS A 150 23.83 8.57 27.31
N SER A 151 23.20 8.68 26.19
CA SER A 151 23.29 9.88 25.36
C SER A 151 22.17 10.85 25.72
#